data_4767975d7cff39f2ea8279a12bef2684
#
_entry.id   4767975d7cff39f2ea8279a12bef2684
#
_cell.length_a   1.000
_cell.length_b   1.000
_cell.length_c   1.000
_cell.angle_alpha   90.00
_cell.angle_beta   90.00
_cell.angle_gamma   90.00
#
_symmetry.space_group_name_H-M   'P 1'
#
loop_
_entity.id
_entity.type
_entity.pdbx_description
1 polymer ?
#
loop_
_entity_poly.entity_id
_entity_poly.type
_entity_poly.pdbx_seq_one_letter_code
_entity_poly.pdbx_strand_id
1 'polypeptide(L)'
;MGLIKSAADIAYTFRFLALLVTPFEKTKAFETGIIDEKGKRIKKPPFSSMDDRDNYSRYYTPFIRLVFNIKKLMAKAPGGSSRIASYAAALYLIKENFSVSEKNMRKDLLKAGIDPSDLLAEESKWFMLEDNQLSPGVYSLKYEKVLNSTCEPIVNAKDKVRIHDECFPIGDIFGLNIYEATHMRSQQKLYITAEELLK
;
A
#
# COMPACT_ATOMS: atom_id res chain seq x y z
N MET A 1 1.77 -31.06 -7.27
CA MET A 1 0.33 -30.90 -6.99
C MET A 1 -0.02 -29.42 -7.12
N GLY A 2 -0.79 -29.04 -8.16
CA GLY A 2 -1.23 -27.66 -8.34
C GLY A 2 -2.21 -27.29 -7.24
N LEU A 3 -1.89 -26.31 -6.41
CA LEU A 3 -2.81 -25.69 -5.48
C LEU A 3 -4.01 -25.16 -6.26
N ILE A 4 -5.17 -25.73 -6.03
CA ILE A 4 -6.44 -25.21 -6.52
C ILE A 4 -6.59 -23.83 -5.86
N LYS A 5 -6.41 -22.78 -6.66
CA LYS A 5 -6.68 -21.42 -6.15
C LYS A 5 -8.12 -21.36 -5.71
N SER A 6 -8.37 -20.90 -4.49
CA SER A 6 -9.74 -20.73 -4.02
C SER A 6 -10.50 -19.75 -4.92
N ALA A 7 -11.81 -19.91 -5.05
CA ALA A 7 -12.63 -18.96 -5.80
C ALA A 7 -12.46 -17.53 -5.28
N ALA A 8 -12.17 -17.35 -4.00
CA ALA A 8 -11.88 -16.09 -3.37
C ALA A 8 -10.59 -15.44 -3.91
N ASP A 9 -9.50 -16.22 -4.09
CA ASP A 9 -8.22 -15.71 -4.63
C ASP A 9 -8.40 -15.17 -6.05
N ILE A 10 -9.18 -15.89 -6.86
CA ILE A 10 -9.50 -15.46 -8.23
C ILE A 10 -10.32 -14.17 -8.20
N ALA A 11 -11.32 -14.08 -7.34
CA ALA A 11 -12.18 -12.91 -7.22
C ALA A 11 -11.40 -11.67 -6.78
N TYR A 12 -10.51 -11.78 -5.80
CA TYR A 12 -9.67 -10.67 -5.35
C TYR A 12 -8.66 -10.25 -6.42
N THR A 13 -8.09 -11.18 -7.18
CA THR A 13 -7.18 -10.88 -8.29
C THR A 13 -7.88 -10.05 -9.38
N PHE A 14 -9.06 -10.49 -9.84
CA PHE A 14 -9.84 -9.72 -10.82
C PHE A 14 -10.27 -8.36 -10.28
N ARG A 15 -10.68 -8.30 -9.03
CA ARG A 15 -11.09 -7.06 -8.38
C ARG A 15 -9.92 -6.09 -8.22
N PHE A 16 -8.73 -6.59 -7.92
CA PHE A 16 -7.50 -5.78 -7.84
C PHE A 16 -7.23 -5.07 -9.17
N LEU A 17 -7.16 -5.82 -10.27
CA LEU A 17 -6.92 -5.26 -11.60
C LEU A 17 -8.04 -4.28 -11.99
N ALA A 18 -9.29 -4.67 -11.84
CA ALA A 18 -10.43 -3.83 -12.20
C ALA A 18 -10.38 -2.48 -11.47
N LEU A 19 -10.15 -2.48 -10.16
CA LEU A 19 -10.04 -1.25 -9.38
C LEU A 19 -8.79 -0.42 -9.75
N LEU A 20 -7.68 -1.08 -10.08
CA LEU A 20 -6.43 -0.42 -10.43
C LEU A 20 -6.58 0.40 -11.72
N VAL A 21 -7.26 -0.14 -12.73
CA VAL A 21 -7.41 0.50 -14.05
C VAL A 21 -8.67 1.36 -14.19
N THR A 22 -9.70 1.16 -13.36
CA THR A 22 -10.95 1.94 -13.43
C THR A 22 -10.74 3.36 -12.90
N PRO A 23 -11.04 4.44 -13.63
CA PRO A 23 -11.01 5.82 -13.12
C PRO A 23 -11.82 5.96 -11.83
N PHE A 24 -11.42 6.88 -10.93
CA PHE A 24 -12.12 7.07 -9.65
C PHE A 24 -13.57 7.44 -9.85
N GLU A 25 -13.87 8.28 -10.84
CA GLU A 25 -15.21 8.80 -11.18
C GLU A 25 -16.18 7.69 -11.63
N LYS A 26 -15.62 6.55 -12.09
CA LYS A 26 -16.40 5.37 -12.51
C LYS A 26 -16.56 4.32 -11.42
N THR A 27 -16.18 4.63 -10.18
CA THR A 27 -16.29 3.70 -9.06
C THR A 27 -17.55 3.96 -8.23
N LYS A 28 -18.10 2.90 -7.63
CA LYS A 28 -19.24 3.03 -6.70
C LYS A 28 -18.91 3.92 -5.49
N ALA A 29 -17.67 3.96 -5.04
CA ALA A 29 -17.23 4.84 -3.96
C ALA A 29 -17.38 6.32 -4.34
N PHE A 30 -17.15 6.68 -5.60
CA PHE A 30 -17.37 8.04 -6.12
C PHE A 30 -18.87 8.32 -6.29
N GLU A 31 -19.62 7.46 -6.96
CA GLU A 31 -21.06 7.60 -7.17
C GLU A 31 -21.84 7.81 -5.86
N THR A 32 -21.41 7.19 -4.77
CA THR A 32 -22.02 7.33 -3.43
C THR A 32 -21.42 8.48 -2.61
N GLY A 33 -20.52 9.28 -3.21
CA GLY A 33 -19.90 10.44 -2.57
C GLY A 33 -18.96 10.10 -1.42
N ILE A 34 -18.39 8.89 -1.39
CA ILE A 34 -17.40 8.49 -0.36
C ILE A 34 -16.03 9.09 -0.67
N ILE A 35 -15.68 9.18 -1.95
CA ILE A 35 -14.43 9.78 -2.43
C ILE A 35 -14.71 10.86 -3.46
N ASP A 36 -13.74 11.76 -3.66
CA ASP A 36 -13.74 12.72 -4.77
C ASP A 36 -13.12 12.13 -6.06
N GLU A 37 -13.08 12.93 -7.13
CA GLU A 37 -12.50 12.60 -8.43
C GLU A 37 -11.01 12.18 -8.36
N LYS A 38 -10.29 12.62 -7.32
CA LYS A 38 -8.87 12.29 -7.07
C LYS A 38 -8.69 11.10 -6.13
N GLY A 39 -9.79 10.43 -5.77
CA GLY A 39 -9.78 9.30 -4.83
C GLY A 39 -9.55 9.70 -3.38
N LYS A 40 -9.65 10.99 -3.05
CA LYS A 40 -9.57 11.46 -1.66
C LYS A 40 -10.90 11.20 -0.95
N ARG A 41 -10.82 10.62 0.25
CA ARG A 41 -12.01 10.34 1.06
C ARG A 41 -12.70 11.64 1.49
N ILE A 42 -14.00 11.76 1.22
CA ILE A 42 -14.87 12.87 1.61
C ILE A 42 -15.70 12.47 2.84
N LYS A 43 -16.40 11.32 2.78
CA LYS A 43 -17.24 10.84 3.88
C LYS A 43 -16.43 10.09 4.92
N LYS A 44 -16.64 10.42 6.19
CA LYS A 44 -15.97 9.83 7.36
C LYS A 44 -17.00 9.54 8.46
N PRO A 45 -16.78 8.52 9.30
CA PRO A 45 -17.56 8.36 10.52
C PRO A 45 -17.41 9.60 11.45
N PRO A 46 -18.44 9.93 12.24
CA PRO A 46 -19.76 9.35 12.26
C PRO A 46 -20.59 9.72 11.04
N PHE A 47 -21.43 8.80 10.57
CA PHE A 47 -22.26 9.01 9.38
C PHE A 47 -23.61 9.61 9.77
N SER A 48 -24.15 10.48 8.90
CA SER A 48 -25.43 11.16 9.11
C SER A 48 -26.65 10.30 8.79
N SER A 49 -26.46 9.22 8.00
CA SER A 49 -27.53 8.27 7.63
C SER A 49 -27.07 6.84 7.67
N MET A 50 -28.04 5.90 7.77
CA MET A 50 -27.78 4.46 7.63
C MET A 50 -27.26 4.12 6.25
N ASP A 51 -27.81 4.73 5.20
CA ASP A 51 -27.38 4.52 3.82
C ASP A 51 -25.90 4.90 3.61
N ASP A 52 -25.45 5.98 4.20
CA ASP A 52 -24.04 6.40 4.14
C ASP A 52 -23.11 5.38 4.81
N ARG A 53 -23.54 4.84 5.96
CA ARG A 53 -22.81 3.80 6.68
C ARG A 53 -22.70 2.52 5.86
N ASP A 54 -23.82 2.08 5.28
CA ASP A 54 -23.89 0.85 4.49
C ASP A 54 -23.10 0.97 3.19
N ASN A 55 -23.22 2.10 2.49
CA ASN A 55 -22.44 2.39 1.30
C ASN A 55 -20.95 2.43 1.61
N TYR A 56 -20.55 3.07 2.71
CA TYR A 56 -19.16 3.14 3.13
C TYR A 56 -18.59 1.75 3.43
N SER A 57 -19.29 0.92 4.20
CA SER A 57 -18.85 -0.44 4.51
C SER A 57 -18.78 -1.36 3.29
N ARG A 58 -19.61 -1.12 2.28
CA ARG A 58 -19.68 -1.93 1.05
C ARG A 58 -18.67 -1.47 -0.01
N TYR A 59 -18.53 -0.16 -0.22
CA TYR A 59 -17.78 0.41 -1.35
C TYR A 59 -16.44 1.04 -0.95
N TYR A 60 -16.08 1.01 0.34
CA TYR A 60 -14.81 1.52 0.86
C TYR A 60 -14.16 0.58 1.87
N THR A 61 -14.16 -0.71 1.52
CA THR A 61 -13.55 -1.79 2.33
C THR A 61 -12.03 -1.61 2.47
N PRO A 62 -11.35 -2.26 3.42
CA PRO A 62 -9.89 -2.24 3.54
C PRO A 62 -9.17 -2.56 2.22
N PHE A 63 -9.64 -3.57 1.49
CA PHE A 63 -9.09 -3.93 0.18
C PHE A 63 -9.20 -2.78 -0.84
N ILE A 64 -10.39 -2.18 -0.97
CA ILE A 64 -10.62 -1.07 -1.91
C ILE A 64 -9.75 0.14 -1.54
N ARG A 65 -9.63 0.45 -0.25
CA ARG A 65 -8.75 1.53 0.25
C ARG A 65 -7.29 1.32 -0.12
N LEU A 66 -6.77 0.10 0.05
CA LEU A 66 -5.40 -0.26 -0.35
C LEU A 66 -5.18 -0.01 -1.83
N VAL A 67 -6.07 -0.52 -2.69
CA VAL A 67 -5.96 -0.33 -4.14
C VAL A 67 -6.07 1.15 -4.53
N PHE A 68 -6.99 1.90 -3.92
CA PHE A 68 -7.12 3.35 -4.16
C PHE A 68 -5.89 4.13 -3.72
N ASN A 69 -5.24 3.73 -2.64
CA ASN A 69 -3.98 4.34 -2.20
C ASN A 69 -2.85 4.05 -3.19
N ILE A 70 -2.75 2.83 -3.69
CA ILE A 70 -1.82 2.48 -4.78
C ILE A 70 -2.07 3.38 -6.00
N LYS A 71 -3.31 3.50 -6.46
CA LYS A 71 -3.67 4.37 -7.59
C LYS A 71 -3.29 5.83 -7.37
N LYS A 72 -3.58 6.38 -6.19
CA LYS A 72 -3.20 7.77 -5.85
C LYS A 72 -1.69 7.99 -5.89
N LEU A 73 -0.93 7.02 -5.38
CA LEU A 73 0.53 7.08 -5.41
C LEU A 73 1.07 6.98 -6.84
N MET A 74 0.48 6.13 -7.66
CA MET A 74 0.82 6.01 -9.08
C MET A 74 0.55 7.28 -9.87
N ALA A 75 -0.54 7.99 -9.58
CA ALA A 75 -0.94 9.21 -10.29
C ALA A 75 -0.08 10.43 -9.95
N LYS A 76 0.54 10.46 -8.77
CA LYS A 76 1.28 11.66 -8.28
C LYS A 76 2.60 11.94 -8.98
N ALA A 77 3.09 11.04 -9.81
CA ALA A 77 4.34 11.27 -10.50
C ALA A 77 4.55 10.43 -11.76
N PRO A 78 4.91 11.02 -12.89
CA PRO A 78 5.31 10.32 -14.09
C PRO A 78 6.76 9.78 -13.97
N GLY A 79 6.91 8.47 -14.17
CA GLY A 79 8.18 7.79 -14.43
C GLY A 79 9.16 7.62 -13.26
N GLY A 80 9.51 6.38 -12.96
CA GLY A 80 10.66 6.02 -12.14
C GLY A 80 10.38 4.90 -11.13
N SER A 81 11.34 4.03 -11.02
CA SER A 81 11.42 2.86 -10.13
C SER A 81 11.28 3.19 -8.64
N SER A 82 11.71 4.38 -8.23
CA SER A 82 11.65 4.85 -6.83
C SER A 82 10.24 4.95 -6.25
N ARG A 83 9.21 4.63 -7.03
CA ARG A 83 7.81 4.76 -6.63
C ARG A 83 7.11 3.50 -6.26
N ILE A 84 7.51 2.41 -6.84
CA ILE A 84 6.93 1.13 -6.44
C ILE A 84 7.29 0.88 -4.98
N ALA A 85 8.48 1.28 -4.52
CA ALA A 85 8.84 1.24 -3.11
C ALA A 85 7.77 1.93 -2.23
N SER A 86 7.23 3.08 -2.67
CA SER A 86 6.23 3.83 -1.88
C SER A 86 4.90 3.11 -1.69
N TYR A 87 4.55 2.16 -2.53
CA TYR A 87 3.35 1.34 -2.36
C TYR A 87 3.62 -0.16 -2.16
N ALA A 88 4.88 -0.54 -2.03
CA ALA A 88 5.28 -1.91 -1.75
C ALA A 88 4.61 -2.46 -0.50
N ALA A 89 4.53 -1.67 0.56
CA ALA A 89 3.82 -2.03 1.78
C ALA A 89 2.32 -2.32 1.54
N ALA A 90 1.66 -1.55 0.67
CA ALA A 90 0.26 -1.80 0.33
C ALA A 90 0.09 -3.08 -0.50
N LEU A 91 1.00 -3.35 -1.43
CA LEU A 91 1.03 -4.60 -2.20
C LEU A 91 1.29 -5.80 -1.30
N TYR A 92 2.24 -5.69 -0.37
CA TYR A 92 2.50 -6.70 0.64
C TYR A 92 1.26 -7.00 1.47
N LEU A 93 0.56 -5.98 1.99
CA LEU A 93 -0.68 -6.16 2.75
C LEU A 93 -1.79 -6.82 1.92
N ILE A 94 -1.87 -6.54 0.62
CA ILE A 94 -2.82 -7.22 -0.28
C ILE A 94 -2.45 -8.69 -0.43
N LYS A 95 -1.16 -9.01 -0.62
CA LYS A 95 -0.67 -10.38 -0.69
C LYS A 95 -1.03 -11.18 0.57
N GLU A 96 -0.70 -10.62 1.75
CA GLU A 96 -0.87 -11.32 3.03
C GLU A 96 -2.34 -11.45 3.48
N ASN A 97 -3.15 -10.41 3.29
CA ASN A 97 -4.51 -10.38 3.86
C ASN A 97 -5.61 -10.79 2.87
N PHE A 98 -5.33 -10.81 1.58
CA PHE A 98 -6.36 -11.04 0.54
C PHE A 98 -5.97 -12.12 -0.47
N SER A 99 -4.95 -12.93 -0.18
CA SER A 99 -4.53 -14.09 -0.98
C SER A 99 -4.29 -13.79 -2.47
N VAL A 100 -3.94 -12.56 -2.82
CA VAL A 100 -3.58 -12.21 -4.19
C VAL A 100 -2.13 -12.61 -4.43
N SER A 101 -1.87 -13.61 -5.27
CA SER A 101 -0.51 -14.08 -5.50
C SER A 101 0.36 -13.02 -6.18
N GLU A 102 1.63 -12.97 -5.82
CA GLU A 102 2.61 -12.04 -6.39
C GLU A 102 2.71 -12.15 -7.91
N LYS A 103 2.63 -13.37 -8.47
CA LYS A 103 2.58 -13.61 -9.91
C LYS A 103 1.41 -12.90 -10.60
N ASN A 104 0.24 -12.92 -9.98
CA ASN A 104 -0.94 -12.25 -10.52
C ASN A 104 -0.83 -10.73 -10.38
N MET A 105 -0.34 -10.24 -9.23
CA MET A 105 -0.08 -8.81 -9.05
C MET A 105 0.90 -8.28 -10.09
N ARG A 106 2.01 -8.97 -10.33
CA ARG A 106 3.00 -8.61 -11.38
C ARG A 106 2.33 -8.49 -12.74
N LYS A 107 1.52 -9.48 -13.14
CA LYS A 107 0.79 -9.46 -14.40
C LYS A 107 -0.18 -8.27 -14.50
N ASP A 108 -0.85 -7.96 -13.41
CA ASP A 108 -1.85 -6.89 -13.37
C ASP A 108 -1.20 -5.50 -13.35
N LEU A 109 -0.06 -5.36 -12.66
CA LEU A 109 0.76 -4.14 -12.70
C LEU A 109 1.32 -3.88 -14.11
N LEU A 110 1.84 -4.91 -14.78
CA LEU A 110 2.30 -4.79 -16.17
C LEU A 110 1.18 -4.35 -17.12
N LYS A 111 -0.04 -4.88 -16.97
CA LYS A 111 -1.20 -4.42 -17.74
C LYS A 111 -1.59 -2.97 -17.45
N ALA A 112 -1.31 -2.49 -16.25
CA ALA A 112 -1.50 -1.10 -15.86
C ALA A 112 -0.32 -0.18 -16.26
N GLY A 113 0.67 -0.72 -17.00
CA GLY A 113 1.84 0.03 -17.47
C GLY A 113 2.94 0.20 -16.43
N ILE A 114 2.97 -0.65 -15.40
CA ILE A 114 3.97 -0.62 -14.32
C ILE A 114 4.80 -1.89 -14.39
N ASP A 115 6.10 -1.76 -14.54
CA ASP A 115 7.01 -2.90 -14.45
C ASP A 115 7.58 -3.01 -13.03
N PRO A 116 7.24 -4.07 -12.27
CA PRO A 116 7.82 -4.28 -10.96
C PRO A 116 9.31 -4.63 -10.97
N SER A 117 9.88 -4.95 -12.12
CA SER A 117 11.31 -5.28 -12.24
C SER A 117 12.20 -4.04 -12.05
N ASP A 118 11.66 -2.86 -12.29
CA ASP A 118 12.36 -1.59 -12.06
C ASP A 118 12.62 -1.30 -10.58
N LEU A 119 12.07 -2.12 -9.68
CA LEU A 119 12.14 -1.95 -8.24
C LEU A 119 13.48 -2.22 -7.60
N LEU A 120 14.24 -3.13 -8.20
CA LEU A 120 15.47 -3.66 -7.60
C LEU A 120 16.69 -2.78 -7.91
N ALA A 121 16.51 -1.65 -8.62
CA ALA A 121 17.63 -0.88 -9.19
C ALA A 121 18.31 0.07 -8.19
N GLU A 122 17.70 0.44 -7.09
CA GLU A 122 18.28 1.41 -6.14
C GLU A 122 18.21 0.90 -4.69
N GLU A 123 19.22 0.15 -4.27
CA GLU A 123 19.44 -0.16 -2.86
C GLU A 123 20.10 1.00 -2.15
N SER A 124 19.36 1.76 -1.37
CA SER A 124 19.91 2.69 -0.38
C SER A 124 20.45 1.88 0.81
N LYS A 125 21.73 1.50 0.74
CA LYS A 125 22.34 0.58 1.73
C LYS A 125 22.88 1.26 3.00
N TRP A 126 22.88 2.57 3.12
CA TRP A 126 23.59 3.29 4.18
C TRP A 126 23.05 3.11 5.61
N PHE A 127 21.81 2.66 5.77
CA PHE A 127 21.19 2.35 7.07
C PHE A 127 20.85 0.87 7.22
N MET A 128 21.34 0.02 6.30
CA MET A 128 21.20 -1.44 6.41
C MET A 128 22.43 -2.01 7.14
N LEU A 129 22.16 -2.85 8.12
CA LEU A 129 23.15 -3.68 8.81
C LEU A 129 23.28 -5.04 8.09
N GLU A 130 24.09 -5.92 8.68
CA GLU A 130 24.18 -7.31 8.21
C GLU A 130 22.79 -8.00 8.27
N ASP A 131 22.61 -9.08 7.52
CA ASP A 131 21.38 -9.88 7.46
C ASP A 131 20.10 -9.09 7.12
N ASN A 132 20.21 -8.02 6.32
CA ASN A 132 19.10 -7.14 5.95
C ASN A 132 18.42 -6.45 7.15
N GLN A 133 19.07 -6.35 8.28
CA GLN A 133 18.56 -5.61 9.44
C GLN A 133 18.62 -4.10 9.18
N LEU A 134 17.55 -3.36 9.52
CA LEU A 134 17.59 -1.91 9.55
C LEU A 134 18.28 -1.38 10.79
N SER A 135 19.13 -0.37 10.62
CA SER A 135 19.78 0.31 11.73
C SER A 135 18.73 1.00 12.63
N PRO A 136 18.75 0.74 13.96
CA PRO A 136 17.85 1.41 14.89
C PRO A 136 17.99 2.92 14.85
N GLY A 137 16.87 3.63 15.05
CA GLY A 137 16.92 5.08 15.08
C GLY A 137 15.61 5.75 14.70
N VAL A 138 15.68 7.06 14.52
CA VAL A 138 14.55 7.88 14.08
C VAL A 138 14.86 8.43 12.69
N TYR A 139 13.99 8.10 11.76
CA TYR A 139 14.11 8.47 10.35
C TYR A 139 12.91 9.28 9.90
N SER A 140 13.07 10.04 8.82
CA SER A 140 11.97 10.73 8.15
C SER A 140 11.47 9.88 6.98
N LEU A 141 10.18 9.92 6.69
CA LEU A 141 9.60 9.25 5.53
C LEU A 141 9.71 10.10 4.28
N LYS A 142 10.09 9.50 3.15
CA LYS A 142 10.05 10.16 1.83
C LYS A 142 8.62 10.45 1.38
N TYR A 143 7.69 9.54 1.65
CA TYR A 143 6.35 9.52 1.06
C TYR A 143 5.25 9.29 2.10
N GLU A 144 4.01 9.50 1.69
CA GLU A 144 2.84 9.10 2.48
C GLU A 144 2.79 7.57 2.62
N LYS A 145 2.37 7.11 3.79
CA LYS A 145 2.27 5.68 4.11
C LYS A 145 0.86 5.28 4.49
N VAL A 146 0.60 4.00 4.33
CA VAL A 146 -0.64 3.35 4.77
C VAL A 146 -0.37 2.66 6.10
N LEU A 147 -1.23 2.91 7.09
CA LEU A 147 -1.19 2.17 8.35
C LEU A 147 -1.76 0.77 8.16
N ASN A 148 -1.15 -0.24 8.81
CA ASN A 148 -1.54 -1.64 8.66
C ASN A 148 -2.98 -1.94 9.11
N SER A 149 -3.45 -1.28 10.17
CA SER A 149 -4.77 -1.54 10.77
C SER A 149 -5.93 -0.86 10.06
N THR A 150 -5.68 0.34 9.50
CA THR A 150 -6.75 1.16 8.91
C THR A 150 -6.71 1.20 7.39
N CYS A 151 -5.60 0.80 6.78
CA CYS A 151 -5.35 0.88 5.34
C CYS A 151 -5.54 2.31 4.79
N GLU A 152 -5.27 3.32 5.60
CA GLU A 152 -5.45 4.72 5.25
C GLU A 152 -4.13 5.48 5.21
N PRO A 153 -3.94 6.43 4.27
CA PRO A 153 -2.75 7.26 4.22
C PRO A 153 -2.85 8.37 5.27
N ILE A 154 -2.58 8.05 6.51
CA ILE A 154 -2.61 9.02 7.63
C ILE A 154 -1.25 9.58 7.99
N VAL A 155 -0.20 9.12 7.33
CA VAL A 155 1.18 9.57 7.52
C VAL A 155 1.58 10.43 6.33
N ASN A 156 2.19 11.57 6.61
CA ASN A 156 2.66 12.49 5.58
C ASN A 156 4.15 12.27 5.26
N ALA A 157 4.58 12.74 4.09
CA ALA A 157 5.99 12.85 3.79
C ALA A 157 6.70 13.70 4.86
N LYS A 158 7.91 13.30 5.24
CA LYS A 158 8.72 13.87 6.32
C LYS A 158 8.23 13.61 7.75
N ASP A 159 7.10 12.90 7.94
CA ASP A 159 6.75 12.39 9.27
C ASP A 159 7.87 11.46 9.76
N LYS A 160 8.08 11.43 11.08
CA LYS A 160 9.14 10.64 11.69
C LYS A 160 8.64 9.26 12.11
N VAL A 161 9.47 8.27 11.83
CA VAL A 161 9.28 6.89 12.25
C VAL A 161 10.47 6.42 13.09
N ARG A 162 10.20 5.55 14.04
CA ARG A 162 11.22 4.88 14.84
C ARG A 162 11.39 3.47 14.32
N ILE A 163 12.64 3.12 14.03
CA ILE A 163 13.10 1.74 13.83
C ILE A 163 13.62 1.26 15.18
N HIS A 164 13.05 0.16 15.67
CA HIS A 164 13.46 -0.47 16.93
C HIS A 164 14.71 -1.34 16.74
N ASP A 165 15.32 -1.76 17.85
CA ASP A 165 16.42 -2.72 17.82
C ASP A 165 15.95 -4.04 17.19
N GLU A 166 16.87 -4.74 16.53
CA GLU A 166 16.59 -6.03 15.86
C GLU A 166 15.47 -5.96 14.82
N CYS A 167 15.41 -4.86 14.05
CA CYS A 167 14.43 -4.68 13.00
C CYS A 167 14.80 -5.47 11.74
N PHE A 168 14.39 -6.73 11.68
CA PHE A 168 14.52 -7.61 10.52
C PHE A 168 13.30 -7.50 9.58
N PRO A 169 13.45 -7.93 8.30
CA PRO A 169 12.31 -7.99 7.41
C PRO A 169 11.21 -8.92 7.96
N ILE A 170 9.97 -8.46 7.92
CA ILE A 170 8.78 -9.26 8.25
C ILE A 170 8.26 -10.05 7.05
N GLY A 171 8.75 -9.77 5.85
CA GLY A 171 8.42 -10.40 4.59
C GLY A 171 8.95 -9.60 3.41
N ASP A 172 8.55 -9.99 2.21
CA ASP A 172 8.95 -9.32 0.98
C ASP A 172 7.79 -9.20 -0.02
N ILE A 173 7.95 -8.31 -0.98
CA ILE A 173 7.14 -8.20 -2.19
C ILE A 173 8.04 -7.87 -3.38
N PHE A 174 8.03 -8.70 -4.40
CA PHE A 174 8.90 -8.60 -5.59
C PHE A 174 10.41 -8.48 -5.25
N GLY A 175 10.85 -9.07 -4.13
CA GLY A 175 12.24 -8.98 -3.66
C GLY A 175 12.56 -7.73 -2.83
N LEU A 176 11.59 -6.84 -2.60
CA LEU A 176 11.73 -5.72 -1.66
C LEU A 176 11.37 -6.17 -0.25
N ASN A 177 12.29 -6.04 0.66
CA ASN A 177 12.07 -6.32 2.06
C ASN A 177 11.10 -5.33 2.70
N ILE A 178 10.14 -5.83 3.47
CA ILE A 178 9.17 -5.05 4.24
C ILE A 178 9.56 -5.11 5.71
N TYR A 179 9.55 -3.96 6.35
CA TYR A 179 9.90 -3.78 7.76
C TYR A 179 8.75 -3.16 8.53
N GLU A 180 8.74 -3.39 9.84
CA GLU A 180 7.81 -2.75 10.75
C GLU A 180 8.50 -1.54 11.40
N ALA A 181 7.86 -0.38 11.36
CA ALA A 181 8.31 0.83 12.03
C ALA A 181 7.17 1.44 12.86
N THR A 182 7.50 2.24 13.86
CA THR A 182 6.52 2.97 14.67
C THR A 182 6.46 4.43 14.25
N HIS A 183 5.29 4.90 13.86
CA HIS A 183 5.06 6.31 13.58
C HIS A 183 5.12 7.14 14.86
N MET A 184 6.03 8.12 14.92
CA MET A 184 6.31 8.84 16.16
C MET A 184 5.12 9.63 16.71
N ARG A 185 4.31 10.23 15.82
CA ARG A 185 3.19 11.08 16.22
C ARG A 185 1.97 10.29 16.68
N SER A 186 1.59 9.24 15.93
CA SER A 186 0.38 8.46 16.24
C SER A 186 0.65 7.18 17.03
N GLN A 187 1.93 6.83 17.24
CA GLN A 187 2.38 5.58 17.91
C GLN A 187 1.84 4.30 17.23
N GLN A 188 1.44 4.40 15.98
CA GLN A 188 0.92 3.27 15.23
C GLN A 188 2.04 2.60 14.41
N LYS A 189 1.86 1.30 14.18
CA LYS A 189 2.75 0.51 13.34
C LYS A 189 2.54 0.83 11.87
N LEU A 190 3.65 0.99 11.14
CA LEU A 190 3.70 1.17 9.69
C LEU A 190 4.49 0.05 9.07
N TYR A 191 4.12 -0.32 7.87
CA TYR A 191 4.93 -1.19 7.01
C TYR A 191 5.67 -0.32 6.00
N ILE A 192 6.97 -0.48 5.93
CA ILE A 192 7.88 0.34 5.12
C ILE A 192 8.90 -0.51 4.39
N THR A 193 9.48 0.06 3.35
CA THR A 193 10.74 -0.44 2.76
C THR A 193 11.91 0.46 3.17
N ALA A 194 13.12 -0.04 2.99
CA ALA A 194 14.33 0.72 3.30
C ALA A 194 14.42 2.02 2.45
N GLU A 195 14.00 1.98 1.19
CA GLU A 195 14.07 3.10 0.23
C GLU A 195 13.18 4.28 0.61
N GLU A 196 12.24 4.07 1.55
CA GLU A 196 11.31 5.11 1.99
C GLU A 196 11.83 5.94 3.15
N LEU A 197 13.00 5.57 3.70
CA LEU A 197 13.63 6.28 4.81
C LEU A 197 14.56 7.39 4.32
N LEU A 198 14.55 8.52 5.03
CA LEU A 198 15.49 9.63 4.94
C LEU A 198 16.19 9.82 6.28
N LYS A 199 17.42 10.30 6.24
CA LYS A 199 18.18 10.65 7.43
C LYS A 199 17.61 11.88 8.13
#